data_5cdd62beff9a62bd52f95f8d9b3e77db
#
_entry.id   5cdd62beff9a62bd52f95f8d9b3e77db
#
_cell.length_a   1.000
_cell.length_b   1.000
_cell.length_c   1.000
_cell.angle_alpha   90.00
_cell.angle_beta   90.00
_cell.angle_gamma   90.00
#
_symmetry.space_group_name_H-M   'P 1'
#
loop_
_entity.id
_entity.type
_entity.pdbx_description
1 polymer ?
#
loop_
_entity_poly.entity_id
_entity_poly.type
_entity_poly.pdbx_seq_one_letter_code
_entity_poly.pdbx_strand_id
1 'polypeptide(L)'
;MRRALPLLVLLLTGVGLVGCGDTSLPGPAAGDVLSAPTQLNFGGRVVQVQAQPVLAASRLQVTVSLRTRAAGLPTLTPAEVYVVSDGAVWQAPLRSRPSPNCGGLCRSAVAGAAAPGMRVGERVTVVVRVLDGRGHAYLLRGPAVAVTAPPAAWARP
;
A
#
# COMPACT_ATOMS: atom_id res chain seq x y z
N MET A 1 49.29 62.42 -20.45
CA MET A 1 48.63 62.04 -19.21
C MET A 1 47.59 60.97 -19.53
N ARG A 2 47.91 59.69 -19.34
CA ARG A 2 47.02 58.55 -19.61
C ARG A 2 46.64 57.91 -18.31
N ARG A 3 45.35 58.00 -17.93
CA ARG A 3 44.80 57.33 -16.72
C ARG A 3 44.25 55.97 -17.16
N ALA A 4 44.84 54.92 -16.66
CA ALA A 4 44.37 53.56 -16.79
C ALA A 4 43.31 53.28 -15.71
N LEU A 5 42.12 52.83 -16.11
CA LEU A 5 41.10 52.23 -15.23
C LEU A 5 41.41 50.74 -15.01
N PRO A 6 41.40 50.27 -13.79
CA PRO A 6 41.41 48.80 -13.55
C PRO A 6 40.03 48.22 -13.66
N LEU A 7 39.88 47.24 -14.48
CA LEU A 7 38.68 46.42 -14.67
C LEU A 7 38.58 45.44 -13.49
N LEU A 8 37.60 45.66 -12.64
CA LEU A 8 37.29 44.77 -11.51
C LEU A 8 36.41 43.62 -12.02
N VAL A 9 37.00 42.46 -12.23
CA VAL A 9 36.27 41.22 -12.59
C VAL A 9 35.73 40.60 -11.29
N LEU A 10 34.43 40.70 -11.08
CA LEU A 10 33.70 40.03 -9.99
C LEU A 10 33.41 38.59 -10.42
N LEU A 11 34.18 37.63 -9.93
CA LEU A 11 33.87 36.19 -10.05
C LEU A 11 32.74 35.87 -9.06
N LEU A 12 31.51 35.72 -9.56
CA LEU A 12 30.42 35.09 -8.81
C LEU A 12 30.60 33.56 -8.86
N THR A 13 31.15 32.99 -7.80
CA THR A 13 31.12 31.55 -7.55
C THR A 13 29.72 31.14 -7.13
N GLY A 14 28.92 30.65 -8.08
CA GLY A 14 27.62 30.03 -7.83
C GLY A 14 27.83 28.67 -7.14
N VAL A 15 27.58 28.60 -5.83
CA VAL A 15 27.47 27.35 -5.10
C VAL A 15 26.15 26.70 -5.49
N GLY A 16 26.20 25.75 -6.42
CA GLY A 16 25.07 24.89 -6.74
C GLY A 16 24.80 23.94 -5.57
N LEU A 17 23.77 24.24 -4.80
CA LEU A 17 23.13 23.28 -3.88
C LEU A 17 22.51 22.18 -4.71
N VAL A 18 23.24 21.05 -4.90
CA VAL A 18 22.65 19.80 -5.37
C VAL A 18 21.78 19.27 -4.24
N GLY A 19 20.53 19.69 -4.18
CA GLY A 19 19.52 19.07 -3.35
C GLY A 19 19.27 17.67 -3.90
N CYS A 20 19.76 16.63 -3.22
CA CYS A 20 19.23 15.28 -3.36
C CYS A 20 17.77 15.31 -2.87
N GLY A 21 16.87 15.72 -3.74
CA GLY A 21 15.45 15.55 -3.51
C GLY A 21 15.13 14.07 -3.69
N ASP A 22 14.80 13.39 -2.59
CA ASP A 22 14.08 12.12 -2.65
C ASP A 22 12.79 12.39 -3.43
N THR A 23 12.78 12.00 -4.70
CA THR A 23 11.60 12.00 -5.57
C THR A 23 10.73 10.77 -5.26
N SER A 24 10.48 10.48 -4.00
CA SER A 24 9.38 9.61 -3.62
C SER A 24 8.11 10.35 -4.04
N LEU A 25 7.45 9.85 -5.09
CA LEU A 25 6.14 10.34 -5.45
C LEU A 25 5.26 10.30 -4.20
N PRO A 26 4.56 11.38 -3.85
CA PRO A 26 3.68 11.37 -2.70
C PRO A 26 2.69 10.22 -2.86
N GLY A 27 2.57 9.38 -1.82
CA GLY A 27 1.59 8.30 -1.81
C GLY A 27 0.18 8.84 -2.02
N PRO A 28 -0.79 8.01 -2.39
CA PRO A 28 -2.15 8.45 -2.61
C PRO A 28 -2.72 9.05 -1.33
N ALA A 29 -3.54 10.11 -1.47
CA ALA A 29 -4.22 10.70 -0.31
C ALA A 29 -5.21 9.69 0.30
N ALA A 30 -5.36 9.73 1.63
CA ALA A 30 -6.26 8.82 2.34
C ALA A 30 -7.71 8.88 1.79
N GLY A 31 -8.20 10.08 1.46
CA GLY A 31 -9.53 10.27 0.88
C GLY A 31 -9.72 9.56 -0.45
N ASP A 32 -8.72 9.59 -1.33
CA ASP A 32 -8.78 8.94 -2.64
C ASP A 32 -8.86 7.42 -2.49
N VAL A 33 -8.05 6.88 -1.58
CA VAL A 33 -8.03 5.44 -1.31
C VAL A 33 -9.33 4.99 -0.65
N LEU A 34 -9.87 5.76 0.30
CA LEU A 34 -11.12 5.44 1.00
C LEU A 34 -12.37 5.59 0.12
N SER A 35 -12.30 6.31 -1.01
CA SER A 35 -13.39 6.39 -1.99
C SER A 35 -13.59 5.10 -2.77
N ALA A 36 -12.66 4.14 -2.68
CA ALA A 36 -12.73 2.87 -3.38
C ALA A 36 -14.01 2.09 -3.05
N PRO A 37 -14.62 1.41 -4.05
CA PRO A 37 -15.80 0.58 -3.82
C PRO A 37 -15.50 -0.60 -2.90
N THR A 38 -16.51 -1.08 -2.17
CA THR A 38 -16.41 -2.25 -1.30
C THR A 38 -16.59 -3.59 -2.03
N GLN A 39 -16.97 -3.53 -3.29
CA GLN A 39 -17.11 -4.68 -4.18
C GLN A 39 -16.88 -4.27 -5.63
N LEU A 40 -16.36 -5.19 -6.42
CA LEU A 40 -16.17 -5.04 -7.86
C LEU A 40 -16.96 -6.13 -8.58
N ASN A 41 -17.55 -5.80 -9.74
CA ASN A 41 -18.27 -6.76 -10.58
C ASN A 41 -17.45 -7.03 -11.84
N PHE A 42 -17.04 -8.27 -12.02
CA PHE A 42 -16.34 -8.75 -13.21
C PHE A 42 -17.19 -9.83 -13.92
N GLY A 43 -17.93 -9.42 -14.93
CA GLY A 43 -18.75 -10.36 -15.71
C GLY A 43 -19.79 -11.09 -14.86
N GLY A 44 -20.51 -10.39 -14.00
CA GLY A 44 -21.52 -10.95 -13.10
C GLY A 44 -20.98 -11.59 -11.82
N ARG A 45 -19.67 -11.59 -11.62
CA ARG A 45 -19.01 -12.10 -10.39
C ARG A 45 -18.65 -10.96 -9.48
N VAL A 46 -19.28 -10.93 -8.31
CA VAL A 46 -18.98 -9.93 -7.28
C VAL A 46 -17.76 -10.37 -6.49
N VAL A 47 -16.74 -9.54 -6.50
CA VAL A 47 -15.48 -9.74 -5.77
C VAL A 47 -15.42 -8.79 -4.59
N GLN A 48 -15.05 -9.32 -3.44
CA GLN A 48 -14.85 -8.59 -2.18
C GLN A 48 -13.48 -8.90 -1.61
N VAL A 49 -12.96 -8.00 -0.75
CA VAL A 49 -11.71 -8.20 -0.04
C VAL A 49 -11.97 -8.41 1.46
N GLN A 50 -11.25 -9.35 2.04
CA GLN A 50 -11.08 -9.51 3.47
C GLN A 50 -9.61 -9.30 3.81
N ALA A 51 -9.33 -8.65 4.94
CA ALA A 51 -7.98 -8.35 5.36
C ALA A 51 -7.79 -8.67 6.84
N GLN A 52 -6.57 -9.11 7.18
CA GLN A 52 -6.13 -9.39 8.54
C GLN A 52 -4.80 -8.68 8.78
N PRO A 53 -4.81 -7.47 9.36
CA PRO A 53 -3.61 -6.76 9.77
C PRO A 53 -3.10 -7.30 11.10
N VAL A 54 -1.81 -7.67 11.15
CA VAL A 54 -1.11 -8.15 12.35
C VAL A 54 0.12 -7.28 12.57
N LEU A 55 0.29 -6.73 13.75
CA LEU A 55 1.42 -5.91 14.13
C LEU A 55 2.36 -6.68 15.06
N ALA A 56 3.59 -6.90 14.62
CA ALA A 56 4.65 -7.53 15.41
C ALA A 56 5.89 -6.64 15.41
N ALA A 57 6.36 -6.23 16.57
CA ALA A 57 7.59 -5.46 16.76
C ALA A 57 7.70 -4.27 15.76
N SER A 58 6.69 -3.42 15.69
CA SER A 58 6.61 -2.26 14.77
C SER A 58 6.59 -2.60 13.27
N ARG A 59 6.39 -3.86 12.92
CA ARG A 59 6.21 -4.32 11.55
C ARG A 59 4.77 -4.75 11.33
N LEU A 60 4.07 -4.09 10.43
CA LEU A 60 2.73 -4.48 10.02
C LEU A 60 2.82 -5.55 8.95
N GLN A 61 2.13 -6.66 9.16
CA GLN A 61 1.88 -7.68 8.16
C GLN A 61 0.38 -7.70 7.86
N VAL A 62 0.03 -7.62 6.59
CA VAL A 62 -1.37 -7.65 6.15
C VAL A 62 -1.56 -8.85 5.24
N THR A 63 -2.42 -9.77 5.67
CA THR A 63 -2.91 -10.84 4.80
C THR A 63 -4.23 -10.41 4.19
N VAL A 64 -4.31 -10.42 2.86
CA VAL A 64 -5.54 -10.11 2.13
C VAL A 64 -6.06 -11.34 1.41
N SER A 65 -7.38 -11.45 1.30
CA SER A 65 -8.04 -12.51 0.52
C SER A 65 -9.11 -11.87 -0.35
N LEU A 66 -8.95 -11.99 -1.67
CA LEU A 66 -10.02 -11.69 -2.62
C LEU A 66 -10.98 -12.88 -2.65
N ARG A 67 -12.27 -12.63 -2.52
CA ARG A 67 -13.30 -13.67 -2.49
C ARG A 67 -14.43 -13.37 -3.46
N THR A 68 -15.03 -14.42 -4.00
CA THR A 68 -16.28 -14.38 -4.74
C THR A 68 -17.26 -15.39 -4.16
N ARG A 69 -18.54 -15.11 -4.30
CA ARG A 69 -19.62 -16.05 -3.92
C ARG A 69 -20.01 -16.98 -5.08
N ALA A 70 -19.70 -16.60 -6.31
CA ALA A 70 -20.00 -17.39 -7.51
C ALA A 70 -18.80 -18.27 -7.89
N ALA A 71 -19.02 -19.31 -8.69
CA ALA A 71 -17.99 -20.24 -9.14
C ALA A 71 -16.85 -19.54 -9.89
N GLY A 72 -15.64 -19.71 -9.39
CA GLY A 72 -14.39 -19.22 -10.00
C GLY A 72 -14.12 -17.71 -9.80
N LEU A 73 -13.04 -17.39 -9.12
CA LEU A 73 -12.53 -16.02 -9.04
C LEU A 73 -12.06 -15.58 -10.45
N PRO A 74 -12.41 -14.37 -10.92
CA PRO A 74 -11.80 -13.82 -12.13
C PRO A 74 -10.27 -13.78 -12.03
N THR A 75 -9.58 -13.68 -13.17
CA THR A 75 -8.13 -13.50 -13.19
C THR A 75 -7.77 -12.12 -12.65
N LEU A 76 -7.62 -12.04 -11.33
CA LEU A 76 -7.27 -10.84 -10.59
C LEU A 76 -5.99 -11.09 -9.80
N THR A 77 -5.06 -10.15 -9.85
CA THR A 77 -3.80 -10.21 -9.10
C THR A 77 -3.77 -9.09 -8.08
N PRO A 78 -3.77 -9.39 -6.77
CA PRO A 78 -3.49 -8.40 -5.74
C PRO A 78 -2.06 -7.87 -5.92
N ALA A 79 -1.91 -6.56 -6.14
CA ALA A 79 -0.61 -5.95 -6.44
C ALA A 79 -0.06 -5.14 -5.27
N GLU A 80 -0.93 -4.41 -4.58
CA GLU A 80 -0.54 -3.47 -3.54
C GLU A 80 -1.65 -3.33 -2.49
N VAL A 81 -1.27 -3.06 -1.26
CA VAL A 81 -2.20 -2.81 -0.16
C VAL A 81 -1.95 -1.44 0.45
N TYR A 82 -3.03 -0.75 0.74
CA TYR A 82 -3.08 0.50 1.49
C TYR A 82 -3.81 0.25 2.80
N VAL A 83 -3.24 0.69 3.90
CA VAL A 83 -3.88 0.65 5.22
C VAL A 83 -4.04 2.08 5.69
N VAL A 84 -5.28 2.49 5.87
CA VAL A 84 -5.63 3.85 6.27
C VAL A 84 -6.03 3.85 7.73
N SER A 85 -5.34 4.68 8.53
CA SER A 85 -5.64 4.95 9.92
C SER A 85 -5.48 6.44 10.22
N ASP A 86 -6.46 7.05 10.83
CA ASP A 86 -6.46 8.48 11.25
C ASP A 86 -5.93 9.45 10.18
N GLY A 87 -6.27 9.20 8.91
CA GLY A 87 -5.83 10.00 7.77
C GLY A 87 -4.42 9.70 7.26
N ALA A 88 -3.65 8.86 7.93
CA ALA A 88 -2.37 8.36 7.45
C ALA A 88 -2.56 7.13 6.56
N VAL A 89 -1.72 7.01 5.53
CA VAL A 89 -1.73 5.86 4.60
C VAL A 89 -0.40 5.13 4.71
N TRP A 90 -0.47 3.88 5.15
CA TRP A 90 0.63 2.92 5.02
C TRP A 90 0.42 2.10 3.75
N GLN A 91 1.48 1.85 2.97
CA GLN A 91 1.39 1.06 1.75
C GLN A 91 2.53 0.06 1.64
N ALA A 92 2.24 -1.08 1.00
CA ALA A 92 3.25 -2.08 0.69
C ALA A 92 2.82 -2.94 -0.50
N PRO A 93 3.79 -3.47 -1.27
CA PRO A 93 3.51 -4.42 -2.34
C PRO A 93 3.00 -5.74 -1.78
N LEU A 94 2.03 -6.33 -2.47
CA LEU A 94 1.47 -7.64 -2.14
C LEU A 94 2.22 -8.75 -2.89
N ARG A 95 2.47 -9.85 -2.19
CA ARG A 95 3.01 -11.08 -2.77
C ARG A 95 1.95 -12.17 -2.67
N SER A 96 1.67 -12.83 -3.79
CA SER A 96 0.72 -13.95 -3.82
C SER A 96 1.13 -15.05 -2.86
N ARG A 97 0.13 -15.61 -2.17
CA ARG A 97 0.30 -16.74 -1.25
C ARG A 97 -0.64 -17.87 -1.64
N PRO A 98 -0.19 -19.12 -1.61
CA PRO A 98 -1.08 -20.25 -1.80
C PRO A 98 -2.23 -20.25 -0.79
N SER A 99 -3.44 -20.55 -1.26
CA SER A 99 -4.66 -20.63 -0.43
C SER A 99 -5.31 -22.00 -0.65
N PRO A 100 -4.78 -23.07 -0.02
CA PRO A 100 -5.23 -24.44 -0.29
C PRO A 100 -6.71 -24.68 0.02
N ASN A 101 -7.29 -23.88 0.91
CA ASN A 101 -8.67 -24.08 1.41
C ASN A 101 -9.74 -23.28 0.65
N CYS A 102 -9.42 -22.72 -0.51
CA CYS A 102 -10.33 -21.80 -1.20
C CYS A 102 -11.02 -22.39 -2.44
N GLY A 103 -10.64 -23.56 -2.91
CA GLY A 103 -11.32 -24.22 -4.04
C GLY A 103 -11.49 -23.34 -5.29
N GLY A 104 -10.56 -22.43 -5.59
CA GLY A 104 -10.66 -21.46 -6.70
C GLY A 104 -11.61 -20.28 -6.47
N LEU A 105 -12.25 -20.20 -5.31
CA LEU A 105 -13.17 -19.10 -4.94
C LEU A 105 -12.46 -17.94 -4.26
N CYS A 106 -11.19 -18.07 -3.91
CA CYS A 106 -10.40 -16.99 -3.35
C CYS A 106 -8.94 -16.99 -3.83
N ARG A 107 -8.30 -15.85 -3.66
CA ARG A 107 -6.87 -15.65 -3.87
C ARG A 107 -6.32 -14.84 -2.72
N SER A 108 -5.25 -15.34 -2.11
CA SER A 108 -4.61 -14.67 -0.98
C SER A 108 -3.26 -14.07 -1.37
N ALA A 109 -2.93 -12.98 -0.71
CA ALA A 109 -1.64 -12.32 -0.81
C ALA A 109 -1.24 -11.74 0.54
N VAL A 110 0.05 -11.48 0.72
CA VAL A 110 0.60 -10.93 1.95
C VAL A 110 1.53 -9.76 1.64
N ALA A 111 1.46 -8.73 2.46
CA ALA A 111 2.41 -7.63 2.49
C ALA A 111 3.00 -7.48 3.89
N GLY A 112 4.19 -6.90 3.99
CA GLY A 112 4.80 -6.62 5.28
C GLY A 112 5.89 -5.57 5.17
N ALA A 113 5.77 -4.50 5.97
CA ALA A 113 6.76 -3.44 6.09
C ALA A 113 6.72 -2.80 7.48
N ALA A 114 7.71 -1.95 7.79
CA ALA A 114 7.69 -1.15 9.00
C ALA A 114 6.45 -0.24 9.02
N ALA A 115 5.83 -0.10 10.17
CA ALA A 115 4.64 0.74 10.37
C ALA A 115 4.80 1.52 11.70
N PRO A 116 5.69 2.53 11.71
CA PRO A 116 5.92 3.32 12.91
C PRO A 116 4.64 4.04 13.33
N GLY A 117 4.36 4.05 14.62
CA GLY A 117 3.17 4.70 15.19
C GLY A 117 1.88 3.88 15.19
N MET A 118 1.80 2.81 14.42
CA MET A 118 0.62 1.92 14.43
C MET A 118 0.55 1.09 15.72
N ARG A 119 -0.67 0.82 16.19
CA ARG A 119 -0.90 0.13 17.46
C ARG A 119 -1.85 -1.06 17.31
N VAL A 120 -1.63 -2.07 18.15
CA VAL A 120 -2.60 -3.18 18.29
C VAL A 120 -3.91 -2.62 18.85
N GLY A 121 -5.03 -3.08 18.32
CA GLY A 121 -6.38 -2.60 18.64
C GLY A 121 -6.83 -1.41 17.80
N GLU A 122 -5.96 -0.74 17.09
CA GLU A 122 -6.29 0.37 16.22
C GLU A 122 -7.20 -0.08 15.07
N ARG A 123 -8.25 0.71 14.78
CA ARG A 123 -9.17 0.40 13.66
C ARG A 123 -8.62 1.00 12.37
N VAL A 124 -8.46 0.16 11.38
CA VAL A 124 -7.92 0.54 10.08
C VAL A 124 -8.86 0.11 8.96
N THR A 125 -8.82 0.84 7.86
CA THR A 125 -9.47 0.43 6.60
C THR A 125 -8.41 -0.04 5.64
N VAL A 126 -8.58 -1.25 5.13
CA VAL A 126 -7.65 -1.85 4.17
C VAL A 126 -8.23 -1.72 2.76
N VAL A 127 -7.44 -1.17 1.84
CA VAL A 127 -7.77 -1.07 0.41
C VAL A 127 -6.72 -1.81 -0.38
N VAL A 128 -7.14 -2.57 -1.37
CA VAL A 128 -6.26 -3.39 -2.19
C VAL A 128 -6.32 -2.91 -3.63
N ARG A 129 -5.16 -2.67 -4.22
CA ARG A 129 -5.02 -2.48 -5.65
C ARG A 129 -4.94 -3.85 -6.31
N VAL A 130 -5.89 -4.13 -7.20
CA VAL A 130 -5.95 -5.38 -7.96
C VAL A 130 -5.76 -5.09 -9.45
N LEU A 131 -5.08 -5.99 -10.13
CA LEU A 131 -4.90 -5.94 -11.59
C LEU A 131 -5.72 -7.05 -12.22
N ASP A 132 -6.43 -6.73 -13.31
CA ASP A 132 -7.08 -7.74 -14.14
C ASP A 132 -6.09 -8.44 -15.09
N GLY A 133 -6.55 -9.44 -15.83
CA GLY A 133 -5.73 -10.17 -16.79
C GLY A 133 -5.22 -9.32 -17.98
N ARG A 134 -5.70 -8.09 -18.12
CA ARG A 134 -5.25 -7.10 -19.13
C ARG A 134 -4.34 -6.03 -18.54
N GLY A 135 -4.10 -6.06 -17.22
CA GLY A 135 -3.28 -5.10 -16.51
C GLY A 135 -4.02 -3.82 -16.06
N HIS A 136 -5.34 -3.73 -16.22
CA HIS A 136 -6.09 -2.61 -15.66
C HIS A 136 -6.12 -2.69 -14.13
N ALA A 137 -5.91 -1.54 -13.49
CA ALA A 137 -5.87 -1.43 -12.04
C ALA A 137 -7.23 -0.99 -11.48
N TYR A 138 -7.64 -1.62 -10.40
CA TYR A 138 -8.85 -1.28 -9.64
C TYR A 138 -8.49 -1.20 -8.16
N LEU A 139 -9.16 -0.32 -7.43
CA LEU A 139 -9.09 -0.29 -5.97
C LEU A 139 -10.32 -0.99 -5.39
N LEU A 140 -10.12 -1.78 -4.35
CA LEU A 140 -11.17 -2.52 -3.67
C LEU A 140 -11.00 -2.36 -2.17
N ARG A 141 -11.99 -1.76 -1.51
CA ARG A 141 -11.98 -1.47 -0.08
C ARG A 141 -12.61 -2.60 0.71
N GLY A 142 -11.90 -3.05 1.75
CA GLY A 142 -12.43 -3.96 2.75
C GLY A 142 -13.23 -3.25 3.85
N PRO A 143 -13.87 -4.03 4.73
CA PRO A 143 -14.45 -3.50 5.97
C PRO A 143 -13.36 -2.96 6.88
N ALA A 144 -13.73 -2.04 7.78
CA ALA A 144 -12.84 -1.60 8.84
C ALA A 144 -12.57 -2.77 9.80
N VAL A 145 -11.29 -3.00 10.11
CA VAL A 145 -10.82 -4.09 10.97
C VAL A 145 -9.86 -3.57 12.02
N ALA A 146 -9.75 -4.28 13.15
CA ALA A 146 -8.75 -3.96 14.16
C ALA A 146 -7.40 -4.60 13.81
N VAL A 147 -6.32 -3.87 14.08
CA VAL A 147 -4.95 -4.42 14.04
C VAL A 147 -4.79 -5.39 15.21
N THR A 148 -4.37 -6.61 14.93
CA THR A 148 -4.20 -7.65 15.95
C THR A 148 -2.74 -7.87 16.30
N ALA A 149 -2.47 -8.42 17.47
CA ALA A 149 -1.17 -8.96 17.83
C ALA A 149 -0.94 -10.32 17.14
N PRO A 150 0.31 -10.75 16.91
CA PRO A 150 0.59 -12.09 16.44
C PRO A 150 0.08 -13.13 17.44
N PRO A 151 -0.41 -14.29 16.99
CA PRO A 151 -0.79 -15.37 17.89
C PRO A 151 0.43 -15.81 18.71
N ALA A 152 0.20 -16.16 19.98
CA ALA A 152 1.25 -16.51 20.95
C ALA A 152 2.22 -17.63 20.47
N ALA A 153 1.80 -18.45 19.51
CA ALA A 153 2.64 -19.48 18.90
C ALA A 153 3.86 -18.94 18.12
N TRP A 154 3.86 -17.65 17.73
CA TRP A 154 4.96 -17.02 16.99
C TRP A 154 5.99 -16.33 17.93
N ALA A 155 5.71 -16.30 19.22
CA ALA A 155 6.58 -15.70 20.23
C ALA A 155 7.63 -16.66 20.82
N ARG A 156 7.79 -17.87 20.27
CA ARG A 156 8.85 -18.79 20.70
C ARG A 156 10.15 -18.44 19.96
N PRO A 157 11.23 -18.20 20.70
CA PRO A 157 12.55 -17.95 20.17
C PRO A 157 13.11 -19.15 19.40
#